data_cd1df6507e44c80f7fd8f135e1ce0574
#
_entry.id   cd1df6507e44c80f7fd8f135e1ce0574
#
_cell.length_a   1.000
_cell.length_b   1.000
_cell.length_c   1.000
_cell.angle_alpha   90.00
_cell.angle_beta   90.00
_cell.angle_gamma   90.00
#
_symmetry.space_group_name_H-M   'P 1'
#
loop_
_entity.id
_entity.type
_entity.pdbx_description
1 polymer ?
#
loop_
_entity_poly.entity_id
_entity_poly.type
_entity_poly.pdbx_seq_one_letter_code
_entity_poly.pdbx_strand_id
1 'polypeptide(L)'
;MALYHLTVSQIRRSAGQSAIAAAAYRAGECLYSDYYGEYSDYTRKGGVICSEILLPPHAPLEYQDRATLWNTVEQVEKHKKAQLAYSFDIALQNELSMEENIALAREFVQRCLVDKGMIADFAVHAPDKEEVGIPNPHFHVMTTMRPINPDGTWGQKQRREYVLDDEGNRVLDRNGKPMFNAVPTTDWGSPETLEEWREAWCRMVNEKFAKKGLDVRIDHRSYVRQGIDLIPTVHEGPTVRQMEAKGIRTDKGELNRWIKATNRLMLDIKKKIKSLFGWISEVKEELSKPKTPSLADLLISYYQDRNAGAWSQKAKGKNLKEFAEAVNYLMENKLLTLEALESRLSAVSTEFDTLSDTMKAKSARMKELQELIRQAENYKRLKPVYDELNGIKWKKQREKFETAHDADLRLFYTARRILKEKLGGKPITLTAWKQEYDRLQAEYAMLSPQYKPLREDLMKMRRVQYCVDRVLQRRQPEQEAPKKKQDIEL
;
A
#
# COMPACT_ATOMS: atom_id res chain seq x y z
N MET A 1 -2.04 -22.04 -8.88
CA MET A 1 -1.20 -20.88 -9.29
C MET A 1 -0.37 -20.47 -8.08
N ALA A 2 0.93 -20.63 -8.16
CA ALA A 2 1.83 -20.30 -7.05
C ALA A 2 1.75 -18.80 -6.72
N LEU A 3 1.69 -18.49 -5.43
CA LEU A 3 1.48 -17.14 -4.91
C LEU A 3 2.75 -16.67 -4.19
N TYR A 4 3.24 -15.47 -4.53
CA TYR A 4 4.28 -14.82 -3.75
C TYR A 4 3.69 -13.65 -2.94
N HIS A 5 3.87 -13.69 -1.64
CA HIS A 5 3.64 -12.58 -0.74
C HIS A 5 4.63 -12.66 0.41
N LEU A 6 5.38 -11.60 0.65
CA LEU A 6 6.19 -11.40 1.83
C LEU A 6 6.20 -9.92 2.16
N THR A 7 5.59 -9.58 3.28
CA THR A 7 5.63 -8.22 3.84
C THR A 7 6.27 -8.22 5.20
N VAL A 8 7.00 -7.17 5.49
CA VAL A 8 7.60 -6.92 6.81
C VAL A 8 7.09 -5.57 7.30
N SER A 9 6.55 -5.57 8.49
CA SER A 9 6.11 -4.38 9.21
C SER A 9 6.72 -4.34 10.60
N GLN A 10 6.44 -3.29 11.35
CA GLN A 10 6.93 -3.15 12.72
C GLN A 10 5.77 -2.97 13.68
N ILE A 11 5.79 -3.72 14.76
CA ILE A 11 4.89 -3.51 15.89
C ILE A 11 5.44 -2.34 16.69
N ARG A 12 4.64 -1.28 16.84
CA ARG A 12 5.06 -0.01 17.44
C ARG A 12 4.13 0.41 18.58
N ARG A 13 4.71 0.70 19.73
CA ARG A 13 3.94 1.24 20.88
C ARG A 13 3.26 2.57 20.54
N SER A 14 3.91 3.42 19.74
CA SER A 14 3.31 4.70 19.30
C SER A 14 2.05 4.55 18.43
N ALA A 15 1.83 3.37 17.86
CA ALA A 15 0.61 3.04 17.11
C ALA A 15 -0.46 2.37 17.99
N GLY A 16 -0.26 2.33 19.32
CA GLY A 16 -1.16 1.64 20.24
C GLY A 16 -1.09 0.11 20.14
N GLN A 17 0.02 -0.43 19.60
CA GLN A 17 0.21 -1.86 19.43
C GLN A 17 1.01 -2.44 20.60
N SER A 18 0.66 -3.67 21.01
CA SER A 18 1.36 -4.48 22.00
C SER A 18 2.00 -5.69 21.34
N ALA A 19 3.22 -6.02 21.76
CA ALA A 19 3.89 -7.26 21.32
C ALA A 19 3.18 -8.50 21.87
N ILE A 20 2.74 -8.44 23.12
CA ILE A 20 1.94 -9.50 23.77
C ILE A 20 0.64 -9.75 23.02
N ALA A 21 -0.14 -8.71 22.75
CA ALA A 21 -1.42 -8.86 22.04
C ALA A 21 -1.21 -9.42 20.62
N ALA A 22 -0.15 -8.97 19.95
CA ALA A 22 0.20 -9.45 18.62
C ALA A 22 0.64 -10.92 18.62
N ALA A 23 1.40 -11.36 19.63
CA ALA A 23 1.81 -12.75 19.80
C ALA A 23 0.62 -13.66 20.15
N ALA A 24 -0.22 -13.24 21.11
CA ALA A 24 -1.44 -13.93 21.50
C ALA A 24 -2.38 -14.15 20.30
N TYR A 25 -2.58 -13.09 19.49
CA TYR A 25 -3.40 -13.17 18.28
C TYR A 25 -2.88 -14.19 17.27
N ARG A 26 -1.56 -14.25 17.04
CA ARG A 26 -0.95 -15.16 16.06
C ARG A 26 -0.96 -16.60 16.52
N ALA A 27 -0.65 -16.81 17.78
CA ALA A 27 -0.61 -18.15 18.37
C ALA A 27 -2.00 -18.70 18.76
N GLY A 28 -3.03 -17.84 18.85
CA GLY A 28 -4.35 -18.24 19.35
C GLY A 28 -4.35 -18.52 20.84
N GLU A 29 -3.58 -17.77 21.61
CA GLU A 29 -3.37 -17.96 23.05
C GLU A 29 -3.99 -16.81 23.88
N CYS A 30 -4.03 -17.04 25.19
CA CYS A 30 -4.38 -16.01 26.17
C CYS A 30 -3.11 -15.59 26.91
N LEU A 31 -2.63 -14.37 26.68
CA LEU A 31 -1.40 -13.86 27.28
C LEU A 31 -1.69 -12.59 28.10
N TYR A 32 -1.03 -12.49 29.25
CA TYR A 32 -1.08 -11.30 30.10
C TYR A 32 0.03 -10.33 29.75
N SER A 33 -0.30 -9.06 29.60
CA SER A 33 0.66 -7.98 29.39
C SER A 33 1.00 -7.29 30.70
N ASP A 34 2.24 -7.39 31.14
CA ASP A 34 2.74 -6.67 32.32
C ASP A 34 2.73 -5.17 32.11
N TYR A 35 2.97 -4.71 30.88
CA TYR A 35 3.01 -3.29 30.55
C TYR A 35 1.64 -2.62 30.56
N TYR A 36 0.60 -3.31 30.05
CA TYR A 36 -0.76 -2.77 29.95
C TYR A 36 -1.65 -3.20 31.12
N GLY A 37 -1.27 -4.24 31.88
CA GLY A 37 -2.04 -4.79 33.00
C GLY A 37 -3.34 -5.49 32.57
N GLU A 38 -3.34 -6.08 31.35
CA GLU A 38 -4.54 -6.71 30.79
C GLU A 38 -4.22 -8.01 30.07
N TYR A 39 -5.23 -8.86 29.92
CA TYR A 39 -5.15 -10.09 29.14
C TYR A 39 -5.54 -9.83 27.68
N SER A 40 -4.78 -10.45 26.78
CA SER A 40 -5.13 -10.58 25.36
C SER A 40 -5.54 -12.02 25.11
N ASP A 41 -6.84 -12.30 25.06
CA ASP A 41 -7.39 -13.65 24.90
C ASP A 41 -7.86 -13.86 23.44
N TYR A 42 -7.14 -14.73 22.74
CA TYR A 42 -7.47 -15.17 21.39
C TYR A 42 -7.67 -16.70 21.30
N THR A 43 -7.91 -17.39 22.42
CA THR A 43 -8.12 -18.84 22.46
C THR A 43 -9.29 -19.34 21.62
N ARG A 44 -10.27 -18.45 21.34
CA ARG A 44 -11.41 -18.75 20.46
C ARG A 44 -11.09 -18.59 18.97
N LYS A 45 -9.88 -18.10 18.62
CA LYS A 45 -9.46 -17.95 17.25
C LYS A 45 -9.13 -19.32 16.66
N GLY A 46 -9.92 -19.75 15.68
CA GLY A 46 -9.61 -20.94 14.89
C GLY A 46 -8.53 -20.69 13.84
N GLY A 47 -8.07 -21.78 13.22
CA GLY A 47 -7.18 -21.71 12.05
C GLY A 47 -5.68 -21.67 12.36
N VAL A 48 -5.24 -21.64 13.60
CA VAL A 48 -3.82 -21.82 13.96
C VAL A 48 -3.48 -23.30 13.85
N ILE A 49 -2.55 -23.66 12.95
CA ILE A 49 -2.13 -25.04 12.72
C ILE A 49 -0.96 -25.40 13.63
N CYS A 50 0.02 -24.53 13.71
CA CYS A 50 1.15 -24.67 14.65
C CYS A 50 1.69 -23.30 15.02
N SER A 51 2.31 -23.21 16.19
CA SER A 51 3.05 -22.04 16.63
C SER A 51 4.29 -22.48 17.41
N GLU A 52 5.41 -21.84 17.15
CA GLU A 52 6.71 -22.16 17.74
C GLU A 52 7.54 -20.91 17.97
N ILE A 53 8.41 -20.97 18.99
CA ILE A 53 9.49 -20.00 19.19
C ILE A 53 10.83 -20.69 18.92
N LEU A 54 11.60 -20.11 18.01
CA LEU A 54 12.96 -20.56 17.71
C LEU A 54 13.96 -19.55 18.29
N LEU A 55 14.94 -20.10 18.99
CA LEU A 55 15.96 -19.34 19.71
C LEU A 55 17.33 -19.52 19.05
N PRO A 56 18.14 -18.46 18.94
CA PRO A 56 19.56 -18.61 18.66
C PRO A 56 20.26 -19.34 19.82
N PRO A 57 21.38 -20.05 19.58
CA PRO A 57 21.99 -20.97 20.57
C PRO A 57 22.35 -20.37 21.92
N HIS A 58 22.60 -19.05 21.96
CA HIS A 58 22.99 -18.29 23.15
C HIS A 58 21.83 -17.57 23.85
N ALA A 59 20.62 -17.68 23.32
CA ALA A 59 19.45 -17.06 23.95
C ALA A 59 19.01 -17.89 25.20
N PRO A 60 18.55 -17.21 26.26
CA PRO A 60 17.98 -17.88 27.43
C PRO A 60 16.79 -18.77 27.04
N LEU A 61 16.78 -20.01 27.55
CA LEU A 61 15.72 -20.98 27.25
C LEU A 61 14.33 -20.54 27.74
N GLU A 62 14.27 -19.67 28.75
CA GLU A 62 13.02 -19.09 29.25
C GLU A 62 12.24 -18.32 28.16
N TYR A 63 12.91 -17.85 27.13
CA TYR A 63 12.25 -17.19 25.98
C TYR A 63 11.53 -18.17 25.03
N GLN A 64 11.53 -19.46 25.30
CA GLN A 64 10.61 -20.40 24.68
C GLN A 64 9.18 -20.21 25.19
N ASP A 65 9.00 -19.62 26.37
CA ASP A 65 7.70 -19.16 26.84
C ASP A 65 7.35 -17.81 26.22
N ARG A 66 6.23 -17.79 25.50
CA ARG A 66 5.79 -16.63 24.72
C ARG A 66 5.47 -15.42 25.60
N ALA A 67 4.85 -15.63 26.75
CA ALA A 67 4.54 -14.57 27.69
C ALA A 67 5.83 -13.93 28.24
N THR A 68 6.78 -14.74 28.65
CA THR A 68 8.09 -14.30 29.16
C THR A 68 8.85 -13.53 28.11
N LEU A 69 8.95 -14.04 26.88
CA LEU A 69 9.66 -13.38 25.78
C LEU A 69 9.10 -11.98 25.52
N TRP A 70 7.80 -11.89 25.24
CA TRP A 70 7.23 -10.63 24.76
C TRP A 70 7.01 -9.60 25.87
N ASN A 71 6.77 -10.03 27.13
CA ASN A 71 6.81 -9.11 28.28
C ASN A 71 8.21 -8.55 28.49
N THR A 72 9.25 -9.39 28.41
CA THR A 72 10.63 -8.93 28.52
C THR A 72 10.99 -7.93 27.42
N VAL A 73 10.57 -8.19 26.17
CA VAL A 73 10.75 -7.24 25.07
C VAL A 73 10.08 -5.90 25.38
N GLU A 74 8.83 -5.90 25.86
CA GLU A 74 8.13 -4.67 26.21
C GLU A 74 8.77 -3.92 27.38
N GLN A 75 9.38 -4.62 28.34
CA GLN A 75 10.12 -4.04 29.47
C GLN A 75 11.46 -3.42 29.03
N VAL A 76 12.20 -4.11 28.16
CA VAL A 76 13.49 -3.62 27.63
C VAL A 76 13.30 -2.40 26.73
N GLU A 77 12.20 -2.34 25.98
CA GLU A 77 11.84 -1.25 25.11
C GLU A 77 11.11 -0.12 25.84
N LYS A 78 11.81 0.63 26.68
CA LYS A 78 11.24 1.62 27.61
C LYS A 78 10.60 2.85 26.96
N HIS A 79 10.97 3.18 25.73
CA HIS A 79 10.53 4.44 25.11
C HIS A 79 9.06 4.39 24.66
N LYS A 80 8.30 5.47 24.85
CA LYS A 80 6.88 5.58 24.44
C LYS A 80 6.63 5.39 22.95
N LYS A 81 7.66 5.60 22.11
CA LYS A 81 7.62 5.37 20.67
C LYS A 81 8.41 4.13 20.25
N ALA A 82 8.63 3.19 21.16
CA ALA A 82 9.44 2.01 20.88
C ALA A 82 8.85 1.18 19.74
N GLN A 83 9.74 0.68 18.91
CA GLN A 83 9.48 -0.42 17.98
C GLN A 83 9.75 -1.72 18.74
N LEU A 84 8.75 -2.58 18.84
CA LEU A 84 8.75 -3.75 19.71
C LEU A 84 9.23 -5.00 18.97
N ALA A 85 8.74 -5.21 17.76
CA ALA A 85 9.06 -6.39 16.96
C ALA A 85 8.99 -6.08 15.46
N TYR A 86 9.72 -6.85 14.65
CA TYR A 86 9.38 -7.02 13.24
C TYR A 86 8.23 -8.03 13.14
N SER A 87 7.36 -7.82 12.19
CA SER A 87 6.21 -8.66 11.91
C SER A 87 6.19 -9.00 10.44
N PHE A 88 6.35 -10.27 10.14
CA PHE A 88 6.29 -10.83 8.80
C PHE A 88 4.92 -11.43 8.54
N ASP A 89 4.47 -11.30 7.31
CA ASP A 89 3.29 -11.97 6.77
C ASP A 89 3.70 -12.60 5.44
N ILE A 90 3.68 -13.94 5.37
CA ILE A 90 4.29 -14.70 4.29
C ILE A 90 3.31 -15.77 3.80
N ALA A 91 3.02 -15.75 2.49
CA ALA A 91 2.16 -16.75 1.87
C ALA A 91 2.88 -18.11 1.76
N LEU A 92 2.15 -19.16 2.09
CA LEU A 92 2.50 -20.55 1.83
C LEU A 92 1.95 -21.00 0.47
N GLN A 93 2.36 -22.17 0.02
CA GLN A 93 2.07 -22.65 -1.32
C GLN A 93 0.97 -23.71 -1.34
N ASN A 94 -0.06 -23.48 -2.15
CA ASN A 94 -1.14 -24.45 -2.33
C ASN A 94 -0.71 -25.74 -3.03
N GLU A 95 0.43 -25.71 -3.73
CA GLU A 95 1.01 -26.83 -4.45
C GLU A 95 1.82 -27.79 -3.55
N LEU A 96 2.01 -27.41 -2.29
CA LEU A 96 2.70 -28.19 -1.27
C LEU A 96 1.69 -28.69 -0.22
N SER A 97 2.02 -29.83 0.42
CA SER A 97 1.25 -30.27 1.59
C SER A 97 1.47 -29.31 2.76
N MET A 98 0.59 -29.35 3.76
CA MET A 98 0.74 -28.48 4.93
C MET A 98 2.01 -28.80 5.71
N GLU A 99 2.37 -30.08 5.84
CA GLU A 99 3.61 -30.54 6.49
C GLU A 99 4.85 -30.01 5.76
N GLU A 100 4.83 -30.03 4.42
CA GLU A 100 5.91 -29.47 3.60
C GLU A 100 6.01 -27.96 3.75
N ASN A 101 4.89 -27.26 3.82
CA ASN A 101 4.82 -25.84 4.05
C ASN A 101 5.35 -25.45 5.43
N ILE A 102 4.98 -26.20 6.47
CA ILE A 102 5.49 -25.98 7.84
C ILE A 102 6.99 -26.21 7.90
N ALA A 103 7.49 -27.29 7.31
CA ALA A 103 8.92 -27.59 7.27
C ALA A 103 9.70 -26.47 6.55
N LEU A 104 9.18 -25.98 5.43
CA LEU A 104 9.78 -24.90 4.65
C LEU A 104 9.76 -23.56 5.41
N ALA A 105 8.64 -23.24 6.08
CA ALA A 105 8.53 -22.05 6.92
C ALA A 105 9.52 -22.09 8.08
N ARG A 106 9.62 -23.22 8.78
CA ARG A 106 10.59 -23.43 9.88
C ARG A 106 12.03 -23.28 9.38
N GLU A 107 12.38 -23.88 8.23
CA GLU A 107 13.71 -23.76 7.64
C GLU A 107 14.02 -22.28 7.29
N PHE A 108 13.08 -21.56 6.71
CA PHE A 108 13.24 -20.14 6.42
C PHE A 108 13.47 -19.31 7.68
N VAL A 109 12.62 -19.50 8.70
CA VAL A 109 12.74 -18.80 9.99
C VAL A 109 14.09 -19.10 10.64
N GLN A 110 14.51 -20.37 10.66
CA GLN A 110 15.79 -20.76 11.23
C GLN A 110 16.96 -20.10 10.50
N ARG A 111 17.07 -20.29 9.19
CA ARG A 111 18.25 -19.87 8.41
C ARG A 111 18.32 -18.37 8.17
N CYS A 112 17.18 -17.73 7.97
CA CYS A 112 17.16 -16.32 7.56
C CYS A 112 17.01 -15.34 8.73
N LEU A 113 16.47 -15.81 9.88
CA LEU A 113 16.18 -14.95 11.01
C LEU A 113 16.95 -15.40 12.27
N VAL A 114 16.78 -16.65 12.69
CA VAL A 114 17.36 -17.14 13.96
C VAL A 114 18.88 -17.27 13.87
N ASP A 115 19.41 -17.82 12.78
CA ASP A 115 20.86 -17.92 12.55
C ASP A 115 21.54 -16.55 12.40
N LYS A 116 20.74 -15.50 12.15
CA LYS A 116 21.19 -14.10 12.16
C LYS A 116 21.12 -13.43 13.55
N GLY A 117 20.69 -14.18 14.57
CA GLY A 117 20.67 -13.75 15.97
C GLY A 117 19.33 -13.20 16.46
N MET A 118 18.25 -13.33 15.70
CA MET A 118 16.90 -12.97 16.13
C MET A 118 16.27 -14.11 16.93
N ILE A 119 15.48 -13.79 17.94
CA ILE A 119 14.48 -14.73 18.45
C ILE A 119 13.26 -14.59 17.54
N ALA A 120 12.73 -15.70 17.07
CA ALA A 120 11.60 -15.73 16.14
C ALA A 120 10.43 -16.55 16.69
N ASP A 121 9.27 -15.92 16.81
CA ASP A 121 8.00 -16.53 17.18
C ASP A 121 7.13 -16.60 15.92
N PHE A 122 6.88 -17.80 15.40
CA PHE A 122 6.10 -17.97 14.19
C PHE A 122 4.88 -18.84 14.38
N ALA A 123 3.84 -18.56 13.63
CA ALA A 123 2.60 -19.32 13.61
C ALA A 123 2.12 -19.53 12.18
N VAL A 124 1.71 -20.76 11.87
CA VAL A 124 1.14 -21.15 10.59
C VAL A 124 -0.38 -21.17 10.70
N HIS A 125 -1.03 -20.49 9.79
CA HIS A 125 -2.47 -20.40 9.74
C HIS A 125 -3.04 -21.16 8.54
N ALA A 126 -4.15 -21.84 8.79
CA ALA A 126 -4.96 -22.45 7.73
C ALA A 126 -5.49 -21.35 6.80
N PRO A 127 -5.74 -21.66 5.53
CA PRO A 127 -6.45 -20.75 4.65
C PRO A 127 -7.82 -20.41 5.26
N ASP A 128 -8.24 -19.15 5.09
CA ASP A 128 -9.58 -18.74 5.45
C ASP A 128 -10.61 -19.67 4.78
N LYS A 129 -11.67 -20.04 5.50
CA LYS A 129 -12.76 -20.87 4.99
C LYS A 129 -13.64 -20.03 4.05
N GLU A 130 -13.09 -19.57 2.94
CA GLU A 130 -13.85 -18.93 1.89
C GLU A 130 -14.35 -20.01 0.93
N GLU A 131 -15.66 -20.13 0.74
CA GLU A 131 -16.28 -21.06 -0.21
C GLU A 131 -15.91 -20.73 -1.67
N VAL A 132 -15.45 -19.52 -1.94
CA VAL A 132 -15.10 -19.03 -3.29
C VAL A 132 -13.76 -18.31 -3.25
N GLY A 133 -12.72 -18.94 -3.83
CA GLY A 133 -11.42 -18.31 -3.96
C GLY A 133 -10.26 -19.30 -4.02
N ILE A 134 -9.05 -18.79 -4.20
CA ILE A 134 -7.82 -19.57 -4.07
C ILE A 134 -7.47 -19.60 -2.58
N PRO A 135 -7.31 -20.79 -1.96
CA PRO A 135 -6.88 -20.89 -0.58
C PRO A 135 -5.60 -20.06 -0.35
N ASN A 136 -5.52 -19.39 0.78
CA ASN A 136 -4.38 -18.54 1.13
C ASN A 136 -3.75 -19.00 2.46
N PRO A 137 -3.12 -20.20 2.49
CA PRO A 137 -2.35 -20.60 3.66
C PRO A 137 -1.19 -19.63 3.83
N HIS A 138 -0.92 -19.22 5.06
CA HIS A 138 0.12 -18.25 5.35
C HIS A 138 0.73 -18.48 6.73
N PHE A 139 1.88 -17.91 6.96
CA PHE A 139 2.47 -17.88 8.28
C PHE A 139 2.90 -16.47 8.65
N HIS A 140 2.80 -16.20 9.91
CA HIS A 140 3.27 -14.98 10.52
C HIS A 140 4.54 -15.26 11.32
N VAL A 141 5.48 -14.32 11.31
CA VAL A 141 6.64 -14.38 12.19
C VAL A 141 6.75 -13.05 12.93
N MET A 142 6.96 -13.12 14.22
CA MET A 142 7.41 -11.97 15.01
C MET A 142 8.87 -12.20 15.39
N THR A 143 9.72 -11.21 15.21
CA THR A 143 11.11 -11.31 15.64
C THR A 143 11.49 -10.15 16.55
N THR A 144 12.47 -10.43 17.41
CA THR A 144 13.07 -9.38 18.23
C THR A 144 13.83 -8.38 17.36
N MET A 145 13.92 -7.14 17.85
CA MET A 145 14.63 -6.04 17.17
C MET A 145 15.99 -5.73 17.84
N ARG A 146 16.29 -6.44 18.92
CA ARG A 146 17.59 -6.39 19.59
C ARG A 146 18.27 -7.73 19.45
N PRO A 147 19.56 -7.76 19.18
CA PRO A 147 20.33 -8.99 19.27
C PRO A 147 20.42 -9.45 20.72
N ILE A 148 20.60 -10.74 20.90
CA ILE A 148 21.02 -11.30 22.19
C ILE A 148 22.55 -11.41 22.17
N ASN A 149 23.18 -10.92 23.20
CA ASN A 149 24.62 -11.03 23.38
C ASN A 149 25.02 -12.48 23.73
N PRO A 150 26.30 -12.87 23.55
CA PRO A 150 26.76 -14.23 23.89
C PRO A 150 26.55 -14.62 25.36
N ASP A 151 26.41 -13.64 26.25
CA ASP A 151 26.11 -13.87 27.69
C ASP A 151 24.60 -13.99 27.99
N GLY A 152 23.75 -14.00 26.96
CA GLY A 152 22.28 -14.09 27.08
C GLY A 152 21.60 -12.76 27.38
N THR A 153 22.30 -11.67 27.50
CA THR A 153 21.71 -10.33 27.74
C THR A 153 21.24 -9.65 26.45
N TRP A 154 20.32 -8.69 26.60
CA TRP A 154 19.83 -7.89 25.47
C TRP A 154 20.86 -6.90 24.96
N GLY A 155 21.21 -6.98 23.70
CA GLY A 155 22.07 -6.02 23.02
C GLY A 155 21.38 -4.69 22.74
N GLN A 156 22.13 -3.74 22.23
CA GLN A 156 21.65 -2.43 21.83
C GLN A 156 21.17 -2.46 20.37
N LYS A 157 20.08 -1.73 20.05
CA LYS A 157 19.65 -1.52 18.65
C LYS A 157 20.58 -0.64 17.84
N GLN A 158 21.20 0.31 18.54
CA GLN A 158 22.06 1.32 17.93
C GLN A 158 23.26 1.57 18.83
N ARG A 159 24.39 1.86 18.23
CA ARG A 159 25.59 2.34 18.90
C ARG A 159 25.82 3.81 18.55
N ARG A 160 26.54 4.50 19.41
CA ARG A 160 26.96 5.89 19.17
C ARG A 160 28.29 5.87 18.45
N GLU A 161 28.34 6.39 17.25
CA GLU A 161 29.59 6.74 16.57
C GLU A 161 29.81 8.23 16.69
N TYR A 162 30.79 8.59 17.50
CA TYR A 162 31.10 10.01 17.75
C TYR A 162 31.66 10.64 16.48
N VAL A 163 31.21 11.86 16.20
CA VAL A 163 31.78 12.68 15.13
C VAL A 163 33.14 13.18 15.62
N LEU A 164 34.18 12.89 14.84
CA LEU A 164 35.53 13.31 15.13
C LEU A 164 35.93 14.48 14.20
N ASP A 165 36.76 15.39 14.68
CA ASP A 165 37.42 16.38 13.85
C ASP A 165 38.65 15.80 13.15
N ASP A 166 39.36 16.59 12.37
CA ASP A 166 40.54 16.17 11.61
C ASP A 166 41.72 15.74 12.51
N GLU A 167 41.68 16.12 13.79
CA GLU A 167 42.65 15.76 14.80
C GLU A 167 42.26 14.52 15.61
N GLY A 168 41.07 13.96 15.38
CA GLY A 168 40.55 12.77 16.04
C GLY A 168 39.85 13.07 17.39
N ASN A 169 39.57 14.32 17.73
CA ASN A 169 38.82 14.71 18.91
C ASN A 169 37.31 14.69 18.63
N ARG A 170 36.52 14.50 19.69
CA ARG A 170 35.06 14.51 19.57
C ARG A 170 34.54 15.92 19.32
N VAL A 171 33.81 16.11 18.23
CA VAL A 171 33.10 17.37 17.95
C VAL A 171 31.99 17.57 18.97
N LEU A 172 31.90 18.76 19.56
CA LEU A 172 30.90 19.13 20.55
C LEU A 172 29.77 19.95 19.90
N ASP A 173 28.54 19.74 20.38
CA ASP A 173 27.39 20.57 20.01
C ASP A 173 27.45 21.95 20.72
N ARG A 174 26.47 22.83 20.44
CA ARG A 174 26.36 24.16 21.04
C ARG A 174 26.23 24.15 22.58
N ASN A 175 25.90 23.00 23.17
CA ASN A 175 25.74 22.80 24.61
C ASN A 175 26.95 22.07 25.23
N GLY A 176 28.05 21.90 24.49
CA GLY A 176 29.25 21.21 24.96
C GLY A 176 29.12 19.69 25.05
N LYS A 177 28.11 19.09 24.41
CA LYS A 177 27.93 17.62 24.38
C LYS A 177 28.54 17.03 23.12
N PRO A 178 29.20 15.86 23.22
CA PRO A 178 29.75 15.18 22.07
C PRO A 178 28.67 14.86 21.04
N MET A 179 28.87 15.27 19.80
CA MET A 179 28.05 14.91 18.68
C MET A 179 28.28 13.44 18.28
N PHE A 180 27.23 12.71 17.97
CA PHE A 180 27.34 11.34 17.52
C PHE A 180 26.25 11.02 16.52
N ASN A 181 26.53 10.05 15.66
CA ASN A 181 25.57 9.39 14.80
C ASN A 181 25.05 8.13 15.51
N ALA A 182 23.75 7.92 15.49
CA ALA A 182 23.14 6.68 15.95
C ALA A 182 23.19 5.65 14.83
N VAL A 183 24.12 4.72 14.90
CA VAL A 183 24.33 3.69 13.87
C VAL A 183 23.67 2.39 14.34
N PRO A 184 22.85 1.71 13.50
CA PRO A 184 22.29 0.42 13.84
C PRO A 184 23.39 -0.60 14.18
N THR A 185 23.14 -1.45 15.18
CA THR A 185 24.07 -2.54 15.54
C THR A 185 23.91 -3.77 14.67
N THR A 186 22.78 -3.88 13.98
CA THR A 186 22.45 -4.95 13.05
C THR A 186 21.95 -4.35 11.73
N ASP A 187 22.01 -5.12 10.67
CA ASP A 187 21.48 -4.78 9.35
C ASP A 187 20.00 -5.11 9.15
N TRP A 188 19.33 -5.65 10.18
CA TRP A 188 17.97 -6.20 10.10
C TRP A 188 16.91 -5.20 9.61
N GLY A 189 17.15 -3.92 9.78
CA GLY A 189 16.26 -2.84 9.31
C GLY A 189 16.62 -2.27 7.94
N SER A 190 17.64 -2.82 7.25
CA SER A 190 18.08 -2.30 5.97
C SER A 190 17.17 -2.74 4.81
N PRO A 191 17.05 -1.94 3.74
CA PRO A 191 16.34 -2.35 2.53
C PRO A 191 16.97 -3.57 1.87
N GLU A 192 18.28 -3.72 1.96
CA GLU A 192 19.07 -4.81 1.41
C GLU A 192 18.68 -6.13 2.11
N THR A 193 18.65 -6.15 3.43
CA THR A 193 18.24 -7.33 4.22
C THR A 193 16.80 -7.74 3.92
N LEU A 194 15.89 -6.76 3.72
CA LEU A 194 14.52 -7.07 3.30
C LEU A 194 14.49 -7.75 1.92
N GLU A 195 15.32 -7.30 1.01
CA GLU A 195 15.41 -7.92 -0.33
C GLU A 195 16.02 -9.33 -0.27
N GLU A 196 17.04 -9.54 0.58
CA GLU A 196 17.62 -10.86 0.85
C GLU A 196 16.58 -11.84 1.40
N TRP A 197 15.75 -11.44 2.35
CA TRP A 197 14.67 -12.27 2.87
C TRP A 197 13.66 -12.65 1.78
N ARG A 198 13.29 -11.70 0.93
CA ARG A 198 12.38 -11.93 -0.19
C ARG A 198 12.94 -12.90 -1.22
N GLU A 199 14.21 -12.73 -1.56
CA GLU A 199 14.91 -13.60 -2.49
C GLU A 199 15.09 -15.01 -1.88
N ALA A 200 15.49 -15.10 -0.61
CA ALA A 200 15.69 -16.38 0.09
C ALA A 200 14.40 -17.18 0.10
N TRP A 201 13.27 -16.57 0.50
CA TRP A 201 11.97 -17.25 0.49
C TRP A 201 11.60 -17.74 -0.92
N CYS A 202 11.74 -16.88 -1.91
CA CYS A 202 11.48 -17.21 -3.31
C CYS A 202 12.34 -18.39 -3.79
N ARG A 203 13.62 -18.38 -3.49
CA ARG A 203 14.57 -19.45 -3.85
C ARG A 203 14.20 -20.76 -3.19
N MET A 204 13.97 -20.78 -1.87
CA MET A 204 13.63 -21.98 -1.10
C MET A 204 12.34 -22.64 -1.62
N VAL A 205 11.29 -21.86 -1.88
CA VAL A 205 10.04 -22.35 -2.48
C VAL A 205 10.29 -22.95 -3.86
N ASN A 206 11.03 -22.24 -4.73
CA ASN A 206 11.31 -22.71 -6.07
C ASN A 206 12.17 -23.97 -6.12
N GLU A 207 13.11 -24.10 -5.20
CA GLU A 207 13.90 -25.34 -5.01
C GLU A 207 12.99 -26.51 -4.58
N LYS A 208 12.04 -26.25 -3.69
CA LYS A 208 11.05 -27.26 -3.28
C LYS A 208 10.17 -27.69 -4.44
N PHE A 209 9.69 -26.74 -5.25
CA PHE A 209 8.94 -27.03 -6.47
C PHE A 209 9.76 -27.87 -7.46
N ALA A 210 11.02 -27.51 -7.68
CA ALA A 210 11.90 -28.26 -8.56
C ALA A 210 12.12 -29.71 -8.07
N LYS A 211 12.36 -29.89 -6.77
CA LYS A 211 12.49 -31.25 -6.17
C LYS A 211 11.24 -32.11 -6.33
N LYS A 212 10.08 -31.49 -6.42
CA LYS A 212 8.79 -32.18 -6.67
C LYS A 212 8.44 -32.33 -8.15
N GLY A 213 9.25 -31.82 -9.07
CA GLY A 213 8.95 -31.84 -10.50
C GLY A 213 7.80 -30.93 -10.91
N LEU A 214 7.44 -29.93 -10.11
CA LEU A 214 6.39 -28.98 -10.40
C LEU A 214 6.90 -27.89 -11.35
N ASP A 215 6.17 -27.66 -12.44
CA ASP A 215 6.47 -26.60 -13.42
C ASP A 215 5.83 -25.25 -13.06
N VAL A 216 5.92 -24.89 -11.78
CA VAL A 216 5.47 -23.60 -11.24
C VAL A 216 6.62 -22.90 -10.55
N ARG A 217 6.60 -21.59 -10.59
CA ARG A 217 7.63 -20.75 -9.94
C ARG A 217 6.99 -19.51 -9.36
N ILE A 218 7.57 -19.02 -8.27
CA ILE A 218 7.29 -17.69 -7.70
C ILE A 218 8.46 -16.76 -7.97
N ASP A 219 8.21 -15.47 -7.98
CA ASP A 219 9.24 -14.42 -8.13
C ASP A 219 8.97 -13.30 -7.13
N HIS A 220 9.98 -12.94 -6.34
CA HIS A 220 9.89 -11.88 -5.33
C HIS A 220 9.90 -10.47 -5.93
N ARG A 221 10.35 -10.33 -7.17
CA ARG A 221 10.49 -9.04 -7.84
C ARG A 221 9.13 -8.53 -8.31
N SER A 222 8.96 -7.22 -8.33
CA SER A 222 7.78 -6.62 -8.95
C SER A 222 7.70 -6.96 -10.45
N TYR A 223 6.52 -6.93 -11.04
CA TYR A 223 6.34 -7.17 -12.49
C TYR A 223 7.25 -6.30 -13.34
N VAL A 224 7.49 -5.04 -12.95
CA VAL A 224 8.41 -4.14 -13.63
C VAL A 224 9.84 -4.71 -13.61
N ARG A 225 10.33 -5.18 -12.46
CA ARG A 225 11.66 -5.80 -12.33
C ARG A 225 11.76 -7.15 -13.04
N GLN A 226 10.67 -7.89 -13.11
CA GLN A 226 10.58 -9.16 -13.85
C GLN A 226 10.51 -8.96 -15.35
N GLY A 227 10.26 -7.77 -15.78
CA GLY A 227 10.07 -7.52 -17.20
C GLY A 227 8.67 -7.88 -17.72
N ILE A 228 7.68 -8.04 -16.87
CA ILE A 228 6.31 -8.41 -17.22
C ILE A 228 5.47 -7.15 -17.41
N ASP A 229 4.84 -7.02 -18.60
CA ASP A 229 3.95 -5.89 -18.92
C ASP A 229 2.53 -6.13 -18.43
N LEU A 230 2.36 -6.56 -17.19
CA LEU A 230 1.08 -6.69 -16.53
C LEU A 230 0.97 -5.71 -15.37
N ILE A 231 -0.24 -5.25 -15.11
CA ILE A 231 -0.53 -4.40 -13.96
C ILE A 231 -0.75 -5.31 -12.75
N PRO A 232 0.00 -5.13 -11.64
CA PRO A 232 -0.22 -5.92 -10.43
C PRO A 232 -1.57 -5.58 -9.81
N THR A 233 -2.25 -6.60 -9.24
CA THR A 233 -3.46 -6.38 -8.45
C THR A 233 -3.12 -5.75 -7.11
N VAL A 234 -4.10 -5.05 -6.52
CA VAL A 234 -3.96 -4.43 -5.20
C VAL A 234 -4.48 -5.38 -4.13
N HIS A 235 -3.77 -5.47 -3.02
CA HIS A 235 -4.20 -6.29 -1.88
C HIS A 235 -5.54 -5.76 -1.31
N GLU A 236 -6.53 -6.61 -1.26
CA GLU A 236 -7.89 -6.24 -0.82
C GLU A 236 -8.02 -6.19 0.71
N GLY A 237 -7.36 -7.07 1.40
CA GLY A 237 -7.50 -7.24 2.85
C GLY A 237 -8.80 -7.99 3.25
N PRO A 238 -8.89 -8.49 4.50
CA PRO A 238 -10.01 -9.33 4.94
C PRO A 238 -11.37 -8.64 4.86
N THR A 239 -11.44 -7.38 5.30
CA THR A 239 -12.69 -6.62 5.32
C THR A 239 -13.28 -6.41 3.91
N VAL A 240 -12.41 -6.04 2.95
CA VAL A 240 -12.82 -5.83 1.57
C VAL A 240 -13.29 -7.14 0.94
N ARG A 241 -12.58 -8.25 1.17
CA ARG A 241 -12.98 -9.59 0.70
C ARG A 241 -14.34 -10.01 1.25
N GLN A 242 -14.58 -9.81 2.55
CA GLN A 242 -15.89 -10.10 3.16
C GLN A 242 -17.02 -9.26 2.57
N MET A 243 -16.76 -7.98 2.28
CA MET A 243 -17.74 -7.12 1.60
C MET A 243 -18.04 -7.60 0.19
N GLU A 244 -16.99 -7.93 -0.58
CA GLU A 244 -17.13 -8.46 -1.95
C GLU A 244 -17.84 -9.82 -1.98
N ALA A 245 -17.55 -10.71 -1.04
CA ALA A 245 -18.24 -12.00 -0.90
C ALA A 245 -19.74 -11.85 -0.59
N LYS A 246 -20.13 -10.77 0.10
CA LYS A 246 -21.54 -10.40 0.35
C LYS A 246 -22.19 -9.64 -0.81
N GLY A 247 -21.49 -9.51 -1.95
CA GLY A 247 -22.00 -8.78 -3.13
C GLY A 247 -21.87 -7.25 -3.02
N ILE A 248 -21.22 -6.74 -1.98
CA ILE A 248 -20.97 -5.30 -1.80
C ILE A 248 -19.72 -4.94 -2.61
N ARG A 249 -19.89 -4.16 -3.67
CA ARG A 249 -18.79 -3.71 -4.51
C ARG A 249 -17.95 -2.66 -3.79
N THR A 250 -16.63 -2.88 -3.77
CA THR A 250 -15.66 -1.99 -3.14
C THR A 250 -14.73 -1.37 -4.18
N ASP A 251 -14.16 -0.21 -3.88
CA ASP A 251 -13.21 0.47 -4.78
C ASP A 251 -12.00 -0.41 -5.13
N LYS A 252 -11.49 -1.16 -4.15
CA LYS A 252 -10.36 -2.08 -4.37
C LYS A 252 -10.77 -3.29 -5.20
N GLY A 253 -11.95 -3.85 -4.96
CA GLY A 253 -12.49 -4.95 -5.74
C GLY A 253 -12.74 -4.55 -7.20
N GLU A 254 -13.32 -3.36 -7.42
CA GLU A 254 -13.51 -2.80 -8.76
C GLU A 254 -12.17 -2.54 -9.46
N LEU A 255 -11.22 -1.98 -8.75
CA LEU A 255 -9.88 -1.77 -9.30
C LEU A 255 -9.23 -3.09 -9.72
N ASN A 256 -9.34 -4.14 -8.91
CA ASN A 256 -8.79 -5.45 -9.24
C ASN A 256 -9.52 -6.11 -10.42
N ARG A 257 -10.83 -5.97 -10.51
CA ARG A 257 -11.61 -6.43 -11.68
C ARG A 257 -11.16 -5.72 -12.96
N TRP A 258 -11.00 -4.40 -12.86
CA TRP A 258 -10.48 -3.61 -13.98
C TRP A 258 -9.06 -4.02 -14.38
N ILE A 259 -8.14 -4.19 -13.40
CA ILE A 259 -6.77 -4.66 -13.66
C ILE A 259 -6.78 -6.02 -14.38
N LYS A 260 -7.58 -6.96 -13.89
CA LYS A 260 -7.70 -8.30 -14.50
C LYS A 260 -8.23 -8.22 -15.94
N ALA A 261 -9.26 -7.40 -16.17
CA ALA A 261 -9.82 -7.18 -17.50
C ALA A 261 -8.80 -6.51 -18.44
N THR A 262 -8.09 -5.50 -17.95
CA THR A 262 -7.04 -4.79 -18.70
C THR A 262 -5.88 -5.73 -19.04
N ASN A 263 -5.41 -6.55 -18.10
CA ASN A 263 -4.36 -7.53 -18.34
C ASN A 263 -4.79 -8.58 -19.39
N ARG A 264 -6.05 -9.02 -19.36
CA ARG A 264 -6.61 -9.94 -20.38
C ARG A 264 -6.63 -9.28 -21.77
N LEU A 265 -7.13 -8.05 -21.85
CA LEU A 265 -7.10 -7.24 -23.08
C LEU A 265 -5.68 -7.07 -23.61
N MET A 266 -4.69 -6.85 -22.71
CA MET A 266 -3.29 -6.72 -23.10
C MET A 266 -2.73 -7.99 -23.72
N LEU A 267 -3.12 -9.15 -23.25
CA LEU A 267 -2.72 -10.44 -23.84
C LEU A 267 -3.39 -10.66 -25.21
N ASP A 268 -4.68 -10.28 -25.35
CA ASP A 268 -5.39 -10.42 -26.62
C ASP A 268 -4.88 -9.43 -27.69
N ILE A 269 -4.52 -8.20 -27.27
CA ILE A 269 -3.91 -7.22 -28.16
C ILE A 269 -2.55 -7.70 -28.67
N LYS A 270 -1.73 -8.36 -27.84
CA LYS A 270 -0.47 -8.97 -28.30
C LYS A 270 -0.67 -9.98 -29.45
N LYS A 271 -1.79 -10.72 -29.44
CA LYS A 271 -2.15 -11.64 -30.54
C LYS A 271 -2.59 -10.90 -31.80
N LYS A 272 -3.38 -9.82 -31.65
CA LYS A 272 -3.87 -9.02 -32.80
C LYS A 272 -2.79 -8.17 -33.44
N ILE A 273 -1.80 -7.71 -32.68
CA ILE A 273 -0.66 -6.93 -33.18
C ILE A 273 0.13 -7.68 -34.23
N LYS A 274 0.25 -9.02 -34.11
CA LYS A 274 0.95 -9.85 -35.10
C LYS A 274 0.27 -9.81 -36.48
N SER A 275 -1.05 -9.63 -36.51
CA SER A 275 -1.82 -9.51 -37.76
C SER A 275 -1.81 -8.07 -38.34
N LEU A 276 -1.73 -7.05 -37.49
CA LEU A 276 -1.67 -5.62 -37.90
C LEU A 276 -0.36 -5.26 -38.63
N PHE A 277 0.76 -5.92 -38.27
CA PHE A 277 2.03 -5.70 -39.00
C PHE A 277 1.99 -6.17 -40.45
N GLY A 278 1.26 -7.27 -40.74
CA GLY A 278 1.02 -7.70 -42.15
C GLY A 278 0.27 -6.61 -42.93
N TRP A 279 -0.79 -6.08 -42.31
CA TRP A 279 -1.63 -5.06 -42.94
C TRP A 279 -0.92 -3.70 -43.12
N ILE A 280 -0.08 -3.26 -42.18
CA ILE A 280 0.70 -2.02 -42.30
C ILE A 280 1.74 -2.11 -43.44
N SER A 281 2.30 -3.32 -43.69
CA SER A 281 3.18 -3.52 -44.87
C SER A 281 2.44 -3.35 -46.19
N GLU A 282 1.21 -3.82 -46.30
CA GLU A 282 0.39 -3.68 -47.49
C GLU A 282 -0.07 -2.23 -47.74
N VAL A 283 -0.42 -1.51 -46.65
CA VAL A 283 -0.81 -0.08 -46.77
C VAL A 283 0.39 0.84 -47.08
N LYS A 284 1.60 0.48 -46.69
CA LYS A 284 2.80 1.26 -46.97
C LYS A 284 3.13 1.34 -48.47
N GLU A 285 2.83 0.31 -49.26
CA GLU A 285 3.00 0.30 -50.71
C GLU A 285 2.03 1.25 -51.43
N GLU A 286 0.82 1.45 -50.91
CA GLU A 286 -0.19 2.34 -51.51
C GLU A 286 -0.01 3.85 -51.19
N LEU A 287 0.72 4.20 -50.13
CA LEU A 287 0.85 5.57 -49.60
C LEU A 287 2.11 6.34 -50.09
N SER A 288 2.78 5.90 -51.13
CA SER A 288 3.99 6.54 -51.64
C SER A 288 3.76 7.86 -52.44
N LYS A 289 2.61 8.48 -52.31
CA LYS A 289 2.33 9.80 -52.92
C LYS A 289 2.46 10.93 -51.89
N PRO A 290 3.07 12.09 -52.26
CA PRO A 290 3.36 13.18 -51.33
C PRO A 290 2.06 13.86 -50.85
N LYS A 291 1.69 13.62 -49.60
CA LYS A 291 0.61 14.33 -48.90
C LYS A 291 1.18 14.88 -47.60
N THR A 292 0.59 16.02 -47.15
CA THR A 292 0.84 16.50 -45.78
C THR A 292 0.69 15.33 -44.79
N PRO A 293 1.65 15.14 -43.87
CA PRO A 293 1.65 13.96 -43.00
C PRO A 293 0.37 13.94 -42.18
N SER A 294 -0.36 12.84 -42.29
CA SER A 294 -1.56 12.61 -41.49
C SER A 294 -1.17 12.37 -40.03
N LEU A 295 -2.14 12.47 -39.12
CA LEU A 295 -1.92 12.18 -37.71
C LEU A 295 -1.35 10.76 -37.51
N ALA A 296 -1.78 9.81 -38.34
CA ALA A 296 -1.27 8.44 -38.36
C ALA A 296 0.22 8.40 -38.78
N ASP A 297 0.63 9.17 -39.77
CA ASP A 297 2.05 9.23 -40.21
C ASP A 297 2.96 9.79 -39.12
N LEU A 298 2.48 10.78 -38.37
CA LEU A 298 3.20 11.32 -37.23
C LEU A 298 3.37 10.29 -36.12
N LEU A 299 2.34 9.52 -35.82
CA LEU A 299 2.43 8.42 -34.85
C LEU A 299 3.38 7.31 -35.33
N ILE A 300 3.29 6.91 -36.59
CA ILE A 300 4.23 5.91 -37.18
C ILE A 300 5.67 6.38 -37.00
N SER A 301 5.96 7.63 -37.37
CA SER A 301 7.30 8.21 -37.22
C SER A 301 7.76 8.18 -35.77
N TYR A 302 6.91 8.58 -34.82
CA TYR A 302 7.23 8.55 -33.40
C TYR A 302 7.64 7.18 -32.89
N TYR A 303 6.83 6.15 -33.22
CA TYR A 303 7.09 4.80 -32.74
C TYR A 303 8.23 4.10 -33.48
N GLN A 304 8.49 4.44 -34.74
CA GLN A 304 9.67 3.97 -35.47
C GLN A 304 10.96 4.49 -34.82
N ASP A 305 11.03 5.78 -34.51
CA ASP A 305 12.18 6.40 -33.85
C ASP A 305 12.40 5.80 -32.45
N ARG A 306 11.32 5.59 -31.73
CA ARG A 306 11.37 5.00 -30.39
C ARG A 306 11.80 3.52 -30.40
N ASN A 307 11.43 2.78 -31.44
CA ASN A 307 11.88 1.41 -31.65
C ASN A 307 13.31 1.29 -32.09
N ALA A 308 13.83 2.25 -32.91
CA ALA A 308 15.21 2.30 -33.28
C ALA A 308 16.15 2.46 -32.08
N GLY A 309 15.71 3.24 -31.05
CA GLY A 309 16.43 3.41 -29.78
C GLY A 309 16.20 2.32 -28.75
N ALA A 310 15.36 1.33 -29.01
CA ALA A 310 14.97 0.33 -28.00
C ALA A 310 15.97 -0.84 -27.95
N TRP A 311 16.58 -1.07 -26.81
CA TRP A 311 17.58 -2.09 -26.55
C TRP A 311 17.07 -3.53 -26.51
N SER A 312 15.82 -3.70 -26.02
CA SER A 312 15.25 -5.02 -25.76
C SER A 312 14.02 -5.30 -26.58
N GLN A 313 13.78 -6.58 -26.91
CA GLN A 313 12.55 -7.05 -27.55
C GLN A 313 11.29 -6.64 -26.76
N LYS A 314 11.42 -6.58 -25.45
CA LYS A 314 10.36 -6.13 -24.55
C LYS A 314 10.00 -4.66 -24.75
N ALA A 315 11.01 -3.76 -24.85
CA ALA A 315 10.80 -2.36 -25.12
C ALA A 315 10.15 -2.15 -26.50
N LYS A 316 10.56 -2.91 -27.50
CA LYS A 316 9.95 -2.91 -28.83
C LYS A 316 8.49 -3.36 -28.80
N GLY A 317 8.20 -4.46 -28.07
CA GLY A 317 6.83 -4.95 -27.89
C GLY A 317 5.92 -3.95 -27.17
N LYS A 318 6.45 -3.24 -26.16
CA LYS A 318 5.72 -2.18 -25.45
C LYS A 318 5.41 -1.00 -26.37
N ASN A 319 6.40 -0.54 -27.13
CA ASN A 319 6.22 0.56 -28.09
C ASN A 319 5.15 0.23 -29.13
N LEU A 320 5.19 -0.99 -29.65
CA LEU A 320 4.22 -1.45 -30.63
C LEU A 320 2.80 -1.49 -30.10
N LYS A 321 2.63 -1.93 -28.86
CA LYS A 321 1.34 -1.94 -28.20
C LYS A 321 0.79 -0.53 -28.02
N GLU A 322 1.62 0.40 -27.52
CA GLU A 322 1.24 1.81 -27.35
C GLU A 322 0.82 2.43 -28.70
N PHE A 323 1.52 2.09 -29.77
CA PHE A 323 1.15 2.51 -31.13
C PHE A 323 -0.22 1.97 -31.56
N ALA A 324 -0.45 0.67 -31.39
CA ALA A 324 -1.71 0.06 -31.77
C ALA A 324 -2.90 0.64 -30.96
N GLU A 325 -2.71 0.88 -29.67
CA GLU A 325 -3.72 1.53 -28.83
C GLU A 325 -4.03 2.97 -29.33
N ALA A 326 -3.00 3.74 -29.66
CA ALA A 326 -3.15 5.09 -30.15
C ALA A 326 -3.89 5.14 -31.50
N VAL A 327 -3.51 4.29 -32.43
CA VAL A 327 -4.14 4.22 -33.77
C VAL A 327 -5.60 3.76 -33.66
N ASN A 328 -5.87 2.69 -32.90
CA ASN A 328 -7.24 2.21 -32.69
C ASN A 328 -8.12 3.30 -32.06
N TYR A 329 -7.60 4.01 -31.08
CA TYR A 329 -8.31 5.12 -30.44
C TYR A 329 -8.69 6.22 -31.44
N LEU A 330 -7.74 6.62 -32.31
CA LEU A 330 -8.00 7.64 -33.34
C LEU A 330 -9.06 7.17 -34.37
N MET A 331 -8.98 5.91 -34.76
CA MET A 331 -9.93 5.33 -35.71
C MET A 331 -11.34 5.22 -35.11
N GLU A 332 -11.46 4.71 -33.89
CA GLU A 332 -12.73 4.56 -33.17
C GLU A 332 -13.44 5.91 -32.97
N ASN A 333 -12.67 6.96 -32.70
CA ASN A 333 -13.18 8.31 -32.44
C ASN A 333 -13.19 9.20 -33.70
N LYS A 334 -12.82 8.68 -34.87
CA LYS A 334 -12.75 9.43 -36.16
C LYS A 334 -11.88 10.68 -36.09
N LEU A 335 -10.82 10.66 -35.30
CA LEU A 335 -9.89 11.77 -35.12
C LEU A 335 -8.75 11.66 -36.15
N LEU A 336 -8.98 12.13 -37.37
CA LEU A 336 -8.05 11.96 -38.48
C LEU A 336 -7.07 13.15 -38.64
N THR A 337 -7.35 14.28 -38.03
CA THR A 337 -6.54 15.51 -38.14
C THR A 337 -6.08 15.98 -36.76
N LEU A 338 -4.97 16.73 -36.72
CA LEU A 338 -4.44 17.29 -35.48
C LEU A 338 -5.43 18.26 -34.83
N GLU A 339 -6.07 19.11 -35.63
CA GLU A 339 -7.09 20.09 -35.19
C GLU A 339 -8.30 19.39 -34.53
N ALA A 340 -8.75 18.26 -35.10
CA ALA A 340 -9.84 17.47 -34.52
C ALA A 340 -9.43 16.85 -33.16
N LEU A 341 -8.17 16.37 -33.04
CA LEU A 341 -7.64 15.84 -31.81
C LEU A 341 -7.55 16.92 -30.71
N GLU A 342 -7.01 18.11 -31.05
CA GLU A 342 -6.86 19.23 -30.12
C GLU A 342 -8.19 19.76 -29.63
N SER A 343 -9.13 19.95 -30.55
CA SER A 343 -10.50 20.40 -30.24
C SER A 343 -11.20 19.42 -29.31
N ARG A 344 -11.12 18.12 -29.60
CA ARG A 344 -11.73 17.08 -28.76
C ARG A 344 -11.05 17.00 -27.40
N LEU A 345 -9.73 17.11 -27.35
CA LEU A 345 -8.97 17.10 -26.09
C LEU A 345 -9.34 18.25 -25.18
N SER A 346 -9.45 19.46 -25.75
CA SER A 346 -9.89 20.67 -25.01
C SER A 346 -11.28 20.49 -24.41
N ALA A 347 -12.23 19.98 -25.22
CA ALA A 347 -13.60 19.75 -24.78
C ALA A 347 -13.65 18.73 -23.62
N VAL A 348 -13.01 17.57 -23.79
CA VAL A 348 -13.00 16.48 -22.78
C VAL A 348 -12.23 16.89 -21.52
N SER A 349 -11.14 17.68 -21.67
CA SER A 349 -10.42 18.20 -20.49
C SER A 349 -11.30 19.11 -19.65
N THR A 350 -12.02 20.04 -20.27
CA THR A 350 -12.94 20.94 -19.58
C THR A 350 -14.07 20.17 -18.88
N GLU A 351 -14.65 19.19 -19.57
CA GLU A 351 -15.70 18.35 -19.02
C GLU A 351 -15.19 17.55 -17.81
N PHE A 352 -13.99 16.95 -17.91
CA PHE A 352 -13.37 16.21 -16.83
C PHE A 352 -13.06 17.09 -15.61
N ASP A 353 -12.50 18.29 -15.84
CA ASP A 353 -12.16 19.21 -14.75
C ASP A 353 -13.42 19.67 -14.02
N THR A 354 -14.48 19.99 -14.75
CA THR A 354 -15.79 20.35 -14.18
C THR A 354 -16.40 19.22 -13.37
N LEU A 355 -16.39 18.00 -13.91
CA LEU A 355 -16.89 16.81 -13.21
C LEU A 355 -16.07 16.50 -11.95
N SER A 356 -14.74 16.56 -12.07
CA SER A 356 -13.81 16.29 -10.97
C SER A 356 -14.01 17.28 -9.82
N ASP A 357 -14.13 18.56 -10.12
CA ASP A 357 -14.29 19.60 -9.10
C ASP A 357 -15.67 19.52 -8.44
N THR A 358 -16.71 19.22 -9.21
CA THR A 358 -18.04 18.96 -8.68
C THR A 358 -18.03 17.77 -7.71
N MET A 359 -17.39 16.67 -8.09
CA MET A 359 -17.29 15.48 -7.23
C MET A 359 -16.47 15.75 -5.96
N LYS A 360 -15.35 16.49 -6.07
CA LYS A 360 -14.54 16.89 -4.91
C LYS A 360 -15.33 17.75 -3.93
N ALA A 361 -16.04 18.76 -4.44
CA ALA A 361 -16.87 19.63 -3.62
C ALA A 361 -17.96 18.85 -2.85
N LYS A 362 -18.68 17.95 -3.56
CA LYS A 362 -19.70 17.11 -2.95
C LYS A 362 -19.09 16.16 -1.89
N SER A 363 -17.96 15.51 -2.20
CA SER A 363 -17.27 14.62 -1.27
C SER A 363 -16.80 15.37 -0.01
N ALA A 364 -16.25 16.57 -0.16
CA ALA A 364 -15.83 17.39 0.97
C ALA A 364 -17.02 17.76 1.87
N ARG A 365 -18.12 18.17 1.26
CA ARG A 365 -19.34 18.53 1.98
C ARG A 365 -19.98 17.33 2.68
N MET A 366 -20.01 16.18 2.04
CA MET A 366 -20.47 14.93 2.65
C MET A 366 -19.66 14.54 3.91
N LYS A 367 -18.33 14.66 3.84
CA LYS A 367 -17.44 14.40 5.00
C LYS A 367 -17.74 15.36 6.15
N GLU A 368 -17.94 16.64 5.84
CA GLU A 368 -18.29 17.64 6.85
C GLU A 368 -19.65 17.32 7.52
N LEU A 369 -20.66 17.00 6.70
CA LEU A 369 -21.99 16.63 7.19
C LEU A 369 -21.94 15.35 8.03
N GLN A 370 -21.18 14.34 7.61
CA GLN A 370 -21.04 13.09 8.35
C GLN A 370 -20.47 13.32 9.74
N GLU A 371 -19.47 14.20 9.84
CA GLU A 371 -18.91 14.57 11.15
C GLU A 371 -19.92 15.35 12.01
N LEU A 372 -20.62 16.32 11.40
CA LEU A 372 -21.66 17.07 12.11
C LEU A 372 -22.81 16.18 12.60
N ILE A 373 -23.27 15.25 11.77
CA ILE A 373 -24.32 14.29 12.11
C ILE A 373 -23.86 13.42 13.28
N ARG A 374 -22.66 12.84 13.19
CA ARG A 374 -22.07 12.00 14.24
C ARG A 374 -22.00 12.74 15.58
N GLN A 375 -21.52 13.98 15.56
CA GLN A 375 -21.39 14.78 16.77
C GLN A 375 -22.78 15.20 17.33
N ALA A 376 -23.73 15.53 16.47
CA ALA A 376 -25.07 15.86 16.88
C ALA A 376 -25.83 14.67 17.48
N GLU A 377 -25.64 13.47 16.93
CA GLU A 377 -26.20 12.22 17.48
C GLU A 377 -25.61 11.91 18.85
N ASN A 378 -24.27 12.02 19.01
CA ASN A 378 -23.62 11.86 20.30
C ASN A 378 -24.12 12.90 21.32
N TYR A 379 -24.19 14.16 20.91
CA TYR A 379 -24.70 15.22 21.77
C TYR A 379 -26.15 14.94 22.24
N LYS A 380 -27.03 14.57 21.30
CA LYS A 380 -28.44 14.28 21.63
C LYS A 380 -28.58 13.05 22.52
N ARG A 381 -27.84 11.98 22.23
CA ARG A 381 -27.88 10.73 23.01
C ARG A 381 -27.36 10.91 24.42
N LEU A 382 -26.30 11.69 24.59
CA LEU A 382 -25.62 11.84 25.88
C LEU A 382 -26.08 13.06 26.68
N LYS A 383 -26.90 13.93 26.09
CA LYS A 383 -27.48 15.09 26.80
C LYS A 383 -28.22 14.71 28.08
N PRO A 384 -29.05 13.64 28.12
CA PRO A 384 -29.71 13.24 29.38
C PRO A 384 -28.71 12.95 30.50
N VAL A 385 -27.58 12.27 30.21
CA VAL A 385 -26.54 11.98 31.23
C VAL A 385 -25.91 13.27 31.75
N TYR A 386 -25.69 14.23 30.87
CA TYR A 386 -25.16 15.54 31.24
C TYR A 386 -26.17 16.36 32.06
N ASP A 387 -27.43 16.33 31.66
CA ASP A 387 -28.50 17.04 32.37
C ASP A 387 -28.71 16.43 33.78
N GLU A 388 -28.61 15.10 33.93
CA GLU A 388 -28.66 14.41 35.21
C GLU A 388 -27.47 14.81 36.11
N LEU A 389 -26.26 14.85 35.58
CA LEU A 389 -25.08 15.35 36.30
C LEU A 389 -25.31 16.77 36.86
N ASN A 390 -25.88 17.67 36.07
CA ASN A 390 -26.13 19.04 36.48
C ASN A 390 -27.26 19.16 37.50
N GLY A 391 -28.18 18.18 37.58
CA GLY A 391 -29.20 18.06 38.58
C GLY A 391 -28.67 17.64 39.96
N ILE A 392 -27.49 17.05 40.05
CA ILE A 392 -26.91 16.55 41.30
C ILE A 392 -26.36 17.71 42.14
N LYS A 393 -26.99 18.00 43.26
CA LYS A 393 -26.59 19.08 44.17
C LYS A 393 -25.43 18.71 45.11
N TRP A 394 -25.26 17.43 45.44
CA TRP A 394 -24.28 16.97 46.44
C TRP A 394 -22.97 16.59 45.78
N LYS A 395 -21.86 17.23 46.23
CA LYS A 395 -20.51 17.06 45.61
C LYS A 395 -20.05 15.60 45.53
N LYS A 396 -20.17 14.81 46.61
CA LYS A 396 -19.75 13.39 46.62
C LYS A 396 -20.58 12.51 45.68
N GLN A 397 -21.86 12.79 45.51
CA GLN A 397 -22.70 12.06 44.54
C GLN A 397 -22.35 12.44 43.10
N ARG A 398 -22.04 13.71 42.88
CA ARG A 398 -21.60 14.22 41.58
C ARG A 398 -20.28 13.59 41.14
N GLU A 399 -19.27 13.54 42.03
CA GLU A 399 -17.98 12.89 41.74
C GLU A 399 -18.13 11.38 41.42
N LYS A 400 -19.01 10.70 42.17
CA LYS A 400 -19.31 9.28 41.92
C LYS A 400 -20.00 9.07 40.56
N PHE A 401 -20.94 9.95 40.21
CA PHE A 401 -21.62 9.92 38.92
C PHE A 401 -20.68 10.23 37.78
N GLU A 402 -19.82 11.26 37.91
CA GLU A 402 -18.80 11.61 36.94
C GLU A 402 -17.84 10.44 36.67
N THR A 403 -17.41 9.74 37.72
CA THR A 403 -16.54 8.56 37.57
C THR A 403 -17.24 7.40 36.85
N ALA A 404 -18.52 7.18 37.17
CA ALA A 404 -19.31 6.11 36.56
C ALA A 404 -19.62 6.37 35.07
N HIS A 405 -19.72 7.63 34.66
CA HIS A 405 -20.10 8.06 33.31
C HIS A 405 -18.99 8.85 32.61
N ASP A 406 -17.72 8.68 33.02
CA ASP A 406 -16.60 9.47 32.52
C ASP A 406 -16.47 9.40 30.97
N ALA A 407 -16.61 8.23 30.41
CA ALA A 407 -16.54 8.04 28.95
C ALA A 407 -17.67 8.79 28.21
N ASP A 408 -18.87 8.70 28.70
CA ASP A 408 -20.04 9.36 28.11
C ASP A 408 -19.94 10.88 28.21
N LEU A 409 -19.53 11.37 29.38
CA LEU A 409 -19.33 12.80 29.59
C LEU A 409 -18.20 13.36 28.70
N ARG A 410 -17.10 12.67 28.56
CA ARG A 410 -16.03 13.07 27.62
C ARG A 410 -16.52 13.14 26.18
N LEU A 411 -17.27 12.16 25.74
CA LEU A 411 -17.88 12.15 24.41
C LEU A 411 -18.86 13.32 24.24
N PHE A 412 -19.69 13.59 25.26
CA PHE A 412 -20.61 14.71 25.25
C PHE A 412 -19.88 16.07 25.15
N TYR A 413 -18.87 16.30 25.98
CA TYR A 413 -18.08 17.54 25.95
C TYR A 413 -17.36 17.72 24.60
N THR A 414 -16.83 16.64 24.07
CA THR A 414 -16.19 16.66 22.75
C THR A 414 -17.18 17.03 21.65
N ALA A 415 -18.34 16.37 21.65
CA ALA A 415 -19.40 16.67 20.69
C ALA A 415 -19.90 18.12 20.82
N ARG A 416 -20.12 18.60 22.05
CA ARG A 416 -20.54 19.98 22.32
C ARG A 416 -19.50 21.00 21.82
N ARG A 417 -18.21 20.75 22.06
CA ARG A 417 -17.12 21.63 21.62
C ARG A 417 -17.06 21.70 20.09
N ILE A 418 -17.04 20.56 19.41
CA ILE A 418 -16.97 20.50 17.94
C ILE A 418 -18.19 21.17 17.30
N LEU A 419 -19.39 20.90 17.82
CA LEU A 419 -20.60 21.53 17.31
C LEU A 419 -20.59 23.04 17.53
N LYS A 420 -20.16 23.52 18.68
CA LYS A 420 -20.02 24.96 18.95
C LYS A 420 -19.04 25.63 18.01
N GLU A 421 -17.90 25.01 17.78
CA GLU A 421 -16.85 25.51 16.90
C GLU A 421 -17.33 25.58 15.44
N LYS A 422 -17.92 24.50 14.94
CA LYS A 422 -18.34 24.42 13.53
C LYS A 422 -19.62 25.19 13.20
N LEU A 423 -20.54 25.29 14.14
CA LEU A 423 -21.82 25.95 13.89
C LEU A 423 -21.82 27.46 14.23
N GLY A 424 -20.84 27.93 15.01
CA GLY A 424 -20.76 29.34 15.38
C GLY A 424 -22.05 29.86 16.07
N GLY A 425 -22.77 28.98 16.81
CA GLY A 425 -24.02 29.32 17.48
C GLY A 425 -25.31 29.06 16.68
N LYS A 426 -25.20 28.58 15.44
CA LYS A 426 -26.40 28.16 14.67
C LYS A 426 -27.05 26.92 15.28
N PRO A 427 -28.35 26.72 15.12
CA PRO A 427 -29.08 25.58 15.69
C PRO A 427 -28.65 24.25 15.03
N ILE A 428 -28.73 23.16 15.80
CA ILE A 428 -28.46 21.80 15.32
C ILE A 428 -29.67 21.33 14.49
N THR A 429 -29.50 21.20 13.19
CA THR A 429 -30.55 20.78 12.25
C THR A 429 -30.27 19.37 11.72
N LEU A 430 -30.25 18.38 12.60
CA LEU A 430 -29.84 16.99 12.30
C LEU A 430 -30.62 16.39 11.11
N THR A 431 -31.93 16.59 11.04
CA THR A 431 -32.76 16.07 9.96
C THR A 431 -32.39 16.70 8.62
N ALA A 432 -32.17 18.01 8.58
CA ALA A 432 -31.77 18.71 7.36
C ALA A 432 -30.37 18.25 6.88
N TRP A 433 -29.43 18.02 7.80
CA TRP A 433 -28.10 17.52 7.46
C TRP A 433 -28.14 16.08 6.91
N LYS A 434 -28.98 15.22 7.47
CA LYS A 434 -29.16 13.86 6.92
C LYS A 434 -29.78 13.91 5.53
N GLN A 435 -30.80 14.72 5.32
CA GLN A 435 -31.40 14.90 4.00
C GLN A 435 -30.42 15.50 2.98
N GLU A 436 -29.61 16.48 3.39
CA GLU A 436 -28.55 17.05 2.55
C GLU A 436 -27.49 16.00 2.21
N TYR A 437 -27.07 15.19 3.18
CA TYR A 437 -26.12 14.10 2.99
C TYR A 437 -26.65 13.07 2.00
N ASP A 438 -27.86 12.59 2.20
CA ASP A 438 -28.49 11.58 1.32
C ASP A 438 -28.64 12.11 -0.12
N ARG A 439 -29.05 13.37 -0.26
CA ARG A 439 -29.11 14.04 -1.59
C ARG A 439 -27.75 14.10 -2.25
N LEU A 440 -26.72 14.57 -1.53
CA LEU A 440 -25.37 14.66 -2.07
C LEU A 440 -24.80 13.29 -2.41
N GLN A 441 -25.12 12.27 -1.63
CA GLN A 441 -24.73 10.88 -1.88
C GLN A 441 -25.37 10.35 -3.17
N ALA A 442 -26.65 10.60 -3.37
CA ALA A 442 -27.35 10.22 -4.61
C ALA A 442 -26.78 10.94 -5.83
N GLU A 443 -26.55 12.26 -5.72
CA GLU A 443 -25.94 13.06 -6.79
C GLU A 443 -24.50 12.58 -7.11
N TYR A 444 -23.70 12.27 -6.09
CA TYR A 444 -22.36 11.73 -6.26
C TYR A 444 -22.37 10.35 -6.94
N ALA A 445 -23.32 9.51 -6.57
CA ALA A 445 -23.49 8.18 -7.17
C ALA A 445 -23.89 8.26 -8.65
N MET A 446 -24.63 9.28 -9.08
CA MET A 446 -24.96 9.53 -10.48
C MET A 446 -23.76 10.01 -11.31
N LEU A 447 -22.85 10.77 -10.70
CA LEU A 447 -21.64 11.28 -11.37
C LEU A 447 -20.51 10.25 -11.43
N SER A 448 -20.41 9.37 -10.44
CA SER A 448 -19.33 8.41 -10.30
C SER A 448 -19.13 7.50 -11.53
N PRO A 449 -20.17 6.98 -12.18
CA PRO A 449 -20.00 6.15 -13.40
C PRO A 449 -19.39 6.92 -14.59
N GLN A 450 -19.54 8.23 -14.63
CA GLN A 450 -19.04 9.09 -15.73
C GLN A 450 -17.57 9.42 -15.56
N TYR A 451 -17.07 9.49 -14.31
CA TYR A 451 -15.72 9.95 -13.99
C TYR A 451 -14.63 9.06 -14.59
N LYS A 452 -14.76 7.76 -14.48
CA LYS A 452 -13.73 6.82 -14.92
C LYS A 452 -13.61 6.76 -16.44
N PRO A 453 -14.69 6.59 -17.23
CA PRO A 453 -14.61 6.60 -18.68
C PRO A 453 -14.01 7.91 -19.22
N LEU A 454 -14.46 9.05 -18.67
CA LEU A 454 -13.99 10.36 -19.10
C LEU A 454 -12.50 10.57 -18.81
N ARG A 455 -12.04 10.10 -17.65
CA ARG A 455 -10.62 10.11 -17.28
C ARG A 455 -9.78 9.23 -18.23
N GLU A 456 -10.26 8.05 -18.54
CA GLU A 456 -9.57 7.12 -19.44
C GLU A 456 -9.47 7.70 -20.85
N ASP A 457 -10.54 8.32 -21.33
CA ASP A 457 -10.59 8.98 -22.63
C ASP A 457 -9.58 10.14 -22.69
N LEU A 458 -9.59 11.01 -21.69
CA LEU A 458 -8.65 12.12 -21.56
C LEU A 458 -7.19 11.65 -21.54
N MET A 459 -6.89 10.58 -20.82
CA MET A 459 -5.54 10.04 -20.72
C MET A 459 -5.06 9.45 -22.05
N LYS A 460 -5.94 8.78 -22.79
CA LYS A 460 -5.62 8.27 -24.14
C LYS A 460 -5.31 9.40 -25.10
N MET A 461 -6.15 10.44 -25.15
CA MET A 461 -5.93 11.60 -26.00
C MET A 461 -4.64 12.35 -25.68
N ARG A 462 -4.35 12.61 -24.39
CA ARG A 462 -3.10 13.25 -23.97
C ARG A 462 -1.88 12.46 -24.37
N ARG A 463 -1.96 11.12 -24.32
CA ARG A 463 -0.87 10.25 -24.78
C ARG A 463 -0.64 10.39 -26.29
N VAL A 464 -1.71 10.38 -27.08
CA VAL A 464 -1.63 10.56 -28.54
C VAL A 464 -1.03 11.93 -28.85
N GLN A 465 -1.55 12.99 -28.24
CA GLN A 465 -1.03 14.34 -28.42
C GLN A 465 0.46 14.43 -28.09
N TYR A 466 0.87 13.89 -26.94
CA TYR A 466 2.29 13.86 -26.57
C TYR A 466 3.19 13.19 -27.64
N CYS A 467 2.73 12.09 -28.21
CA CYS A 467 3.48 11.40 -29.29
C CYS A 467 3.63 12.30 -30.54
N VAL A 468 2.56 12.97 -30.91
CA VAL A 468 2.50 13.88 -32.07
C VAL A 468 3.39 15.11 -31.84
N ASP A 469 3.26 15.75 -30.69
CA ASP A 469 4.06 16.93 -30.34
C ASP A 469 5.55 16.65 -30.36
N ARG A 470 5.97 15.47 -29.91
CA ARG A 470 7.36 15.05 -29.95
C ARG A 470 7.92 14.92 -31.37
N VAL A 471 7.12 14.50 -32.33
CA VAL A 471 7.52 14.43 -33.75
C VAL A 471 7.56 15.82 -34.37
N LEU A 472 6.56 16.66 -34.09
CA LEU A 472 6.48 18.02 -34.58
C LEU A 472 7.65 18.87 -34.07
N GLN A 473 8.00 18.77 -32.79
CA GLN A 473 9.15 19.46 -32.19
C GLN A 473 10.48 19.06 -32.84
N ARG A 474 10.67 17.78 -33.17
CA ARG A 474 11.88 17.31 -33.86
C ARG A 474 11.96 17.75 -35.33
N ARG A 475 10.82 18.06 -35.95
CA ARG A 475 10.79 18.55 -37.37
C ARG A 475 10.99 20.07 -37.48
N GLN A 476 10.86 20.81 -36.37
CA GLN A 476 11.29 22.22 -36.33
C GLN A 476 12.80 22.23 -36.17
N PRO A 477 13.56 22.92 -37.08
CA PRO A 477 14.98 23.09 -36.91
C PRO A 477 15.25 23.79 -35.58
N GLU A 478 16.23 23.31 -34.83
CA GLU A 478 16.67 23.96 -33.59
C GLU A 478 16.89 25.46 -33.90
N GLN A 479 16.00 26.30 -33.37
CA GLN A 479 16.32 27.72 -33.29
C GLN A 479 17.50 27.81 -32.30
N GLU A 480 18.64 28.22 -32.83
CA GLU A 480 19.88 28.40 -32.09
C GLU A 480 19.56 29.18 -30.80
N ALA A 481 19.78 28.49 -29.69
CA ALA A 481 19.76 29.14 -28.38
C ALA A 481 20.81 30.27 -28.38
N PRO A 482 20.52 31.49 -27.95
CA PRO A 482 21.49 32.57 -27.97
C PRO A 482 22.71 32.16 -27.13
N LYS A 483 23.88 32.09 -27.76
CA LYS A 483 25.15 31.87 -27.11
C LYS A 483 25.33 32.92 -26.04
N LYS A 484 25.35 32.52 -24.76
CA LYS A 484 25.82 33.36 -23.67
C LYS A 484 27.20 33.86 -23.97
N LYS A 485 27.37 35.15 -24.21
CA LYS A 485 28.65 35.81 -24.23
C LYS A 485 29.31 35.57 -22.89
N GLN A 486 30.44 34.88 -22.90
CA GLN A 486 31.37 34.90 -21.78
C GLN A 486 32.01 36.30 -21.79
N ASP A 487 31.65 37.09 -20.76
CA ASP A 487 32.42 38.27 -20.44
C ASP A 487 33.79 37.81 -19.92
N ILE A 488 34.79 38.12 -20.72
CA ILE A 488 36.23 38.06 -20.29
C ILE A 488 36.45 39.35 -19.56
N GLU A 489 36.53 39.31 -18.23
CA GLU A 489 37.12 40.35 -17.43
C GLU A 489 38.67 40.19 -17.45
N LEU A 490 39.30 41.32 -17.76
CA LEU A 490 40.74 41.58 -17.69
C LEU A 490 41.23 41.65 -16.24
#